data_c170ca5398bc5033ab416a948134881c
#
_entry.id   c170ca5398bc5033ab416a948134881c
#
_cell.length_a   1.000
_cell.length_b   1.000
_cell.length_c   1.000
_cell.angle_alpha   90.00
_cell.angle_beta   90.00
_cell.angle_gamma   90.00
#
_symmetry.space_group_name_H-M   'P 1'
#
loop_
_entity.id
_entity.type
_entity.pdbx_description
1 polymer ?
#
loop_
_entity_poly.entity_id
_entity_poly.type
_entity_poly.pdbx_seq_one_letter_code
_entity_poly.pdbx_strand_id
1 'polypeptide(L)'
;MKRTTNQTRIGHAGTLDPFAEGLMVVAIGRKYTREVHTLLTESRKEYLATIELGKTSDTFDITGAITEAESNTIPSCEDIVHAIEQSFLGDRLQTPPVYSAKKFGGKRLRDMATETHAPALAAERAKHVTLYEYEIISYNYPTLIIRLVVSSGYYIRTFGSELGTALGTGAYLTKLIRTRINEYTVAQALNPEDIDGGIIETTGTITGAVQGIGFRYFLQEHAHKLGISGTAQNLSDGSISFRAQGHLQQIAKFLTLAKQGPEGAHIDDHHFITRKPVGLLTDFTVF
;
A
#
# COMPACT_ATOMS: atom_id res chain seq x y z
N MET A 1 8.15 -15.49 -0.72
CA MET A 1 7.06 -15.29 -1.71
C MET A 1 7.25 -16.03 -3.04
N LYS A 2 8.28 -15.78 -3.85
CA LYS A 2 8.48 -16.54 -5.12
C LYS A 2 8.59 -18.05 -4.91
N ARG A 3 9.35 -18.50 -3.90
CA ARG A 3 9.49 -19.92 -3.55
C ARG A 3 8.16 -20.49 -3.05
N THR A 4 7.44 -19.74 -2.22
CA THR A 4 6.20 -20.18 -1.56
C THR A 4 5.02 -20.30 -2.52
N THR A 5 4.90 -19.38 -3.48
CA THR A 5 3.81 -19.38 -4.47
C THR A 5 4.13 -20.11 -5.77
N ASN A 6 5.39 -20.53 -5.96
CA ASN A 6 5.91 -21.08 -7.22
C ASN A 6 5.63 -20.17 -8.43
N GLN A 7 5.53 -18.85 -8.20
CA GLN A 7 5.28 -17.85 -9.24
C GLN A 7 6.54 -17.04 -9.50
N THR A 8 6.92 -16.94 -10.77
CA THR A 8 8.10 -16.17 -11.19
C THR A 8 7.79 -14.67 -11.33
N ARG A 9 6.55 -14.32 -11.67
CA ARG A 9 6.10 -12.94 -11.83
C ARG A 9 5.42 -12.45 -10.57
N ILE A 10 6.16 -11.69 -9.79
CA ILE A 10 5.69 -10.98 -8.60
C ILE A 10 6.14 -9.53 -8.73
N GLY A 11 5.22 -8.61 -8.51
CA GLY A 11 5.46 -7.18 -8.51
C GLY A 11 4.79 -6.53 -7.30
N HIS A 12 5.27 -5.38 -6.92
CA HIS A 12 4.61 -4.54 -5.93
C HIS A 12 4.48 -3.14 -6.48
N ALA A 13 3.62 -2.38 -5.87
CA ALA A 13 3.42 -1.02 -6.29
C ALA A 13 3.41 -0.08 -5.08
N GLY A 14 3.95 1.15 -5.31
CA GLY A 14 4.14 2.13 -4.26
C GLY A 14 5.23 1.70 -3.28
N THR A 15 6.48 1.73 -3.73
CA THR A 15 7.63 1.49 -2.87
C THR A 15 7.55 2.34 -1.61
N LEU A 16 7.77 1.73 -0.45
CA LEU A 16 7.97 2.43 0.81
C LEU A 16 9.42 2.92 0.90
N ASP A 17 9.62 4.04 1.55
CA ASP A 17 10.97 4.48 1.93
C ASP A 17 11.60 3.49 2.92
N PRO A 18 12.94 3.37 3.00
CA PRO A 18 13.59 2.34 3.82
C PRO A 18 13.23 2.35 5.30
N PHE A 19 12.94 3.54 5.87
CA PHE A 19 12.55 3.70 7.27
C PHE A 19 11.03 3.52 7.48
N ALA A 20 10.23 3.51 6.38
CA ALA A 20 8.78 3.44 6.46
C ALA A 20 8.26 2.00 6.58
N GLU A 21 7.15 1.85 7.26
CA GLU A 21 6.45 0.60 7.54
C GLU A 21 5.04 0.58 6.93
N GLY A 22 4.36 -0.54 7.10
CA GLY A 22 2.93 -0.68 6.85
C GLY A 22 2.59 -1.36 5.53
N LEU A 23 1.45 -0.99 4.98
CA LEU A 23 0.80 -1.71 3.90
C LEU A 23 1.58 -1.66 2.59
N MET A 24 1.81 -2.83 1.99
CA MET A 24 2.29 -2.97 0.62
C MET A 24 1.39 -3.93 -0.17
N VAL A 25 0.86 -3.47 -1.29
CA VAL A 25 0.11 -4.34 -2.21
C VAL A 25 1.09 -5.07 -3.10
N VAL A 26 1.01 -6.39 -3.09
CA VAL A 26 1.87 -7.29 -3.88
C VAL A 26 1.01 -8.06 -4.86
N ALA A 27 1.32 -7.94 -6.14
CA ALA A 27 0.66 -8.66 -7.22
C ALA A 27 1.41 -9.94 -7.56
N ILE A 28 0.69 -11.06 -7.63
CA ILE A 28 1.24 -12.38 -7.91
C ILE A 28 0.65 -12.90 -9.22
N GLY A 29 1.50 -13.17 -10.21
CA GLY A 29 1.11 -13.62 -11.54
C GLY A 29 1.00 -12.48 -12.57
N ARG A 30 1.04 -12.87 -13.86
CA ARG A 30 1.16 -11.92 -14.99
C ARG A 30 -0.03 -10.96 -15.12
N LYS A 31 -1.24 -11.44 -14.86
CA LYS A 31 -2.46 -10.63 -14.88
C LYS A 31 -2.34 -9.51 -13.86
N TYR A 32 -2.19 -9.86 -12.59
CA TYR A 32 -2.20 -8.89 -11.49
C TYR A 32 -1.00 -7.94 -11.47
N THR A 33 0.17 -8.37 -11.99
CA THR A 33 1.32 -7.46 -12.13
C THR A 33 1.12 -6.39 -13.20
N ARG A 34 0.20 -6.57 -14.15
CA ARG A 34 -0.20 -5.50 -15.09
C ARG A 34 -1.20 -4.54 -14.44
N GLU A 35 -2.19 -5.09 -13.75
CA GLU A 35 -3.27 -4.33 -13.12
C GLU A 35 -2.78 -3.49 -11.93
N VAL A 36 -1.83 -4.00 -11.16
CA VAL A 36 -1.31 -3.31 -9.97
C VAL A 36 -0.72 -1.93 -10.30
N HIS A 37 -0.20 -1.74 -11.50
CA HIS A 37 0.32 -0.43 -11.92
C HIS A 37 -0.82 0.59 -12.05
N THR A 38 -1.93 0.22 -12.67
CA THR A 38 -3.12 1.07 -12.81
C THR A 38 -3.75 1.38 -11.46
N LEU A 39 -3.92 0.35 -10.62
CA LEU A 39 -4.44 0.49 -9.25
C LEU A 39 -3.70 1.55 -8.44
N LEU A 40 -2.43 1.79 -8.74
CA LEU A 40 -1.58 2.66 -7.93
C LEU A 40 -1.37 4.04 -8.52
N THR A 41 -1.62 4.23 -9.82
CA THR A 41 -1.49 5.52 -10.49
C THR A 41 -2.57 6.49 -10.02
N GLU A 42 -3.76 5.99 -9.70
CA GLU A 42 -4.93 6.78 -9.27
C GLU A 42 -5.30 6.54 -7.79
N SER A 43 -4.40 5.91 -7.01
CA SER A 43 -4.72 5.53 -5.65
C SER A 43 -4.67 6.69 -4.66
N ARG A 44 -5.63 6.70 -3.73
CA ARG A 44 -5.53 7.43 -2.47
C ARG A 44 -4.74 6.59 -1.47
N LYS A 45 -3.83 7.21 -0.76
CA LYS A 45 -3.00 6.56 0.26
C LYS A 45 -3.13 7.29 1.57
N GLU A 46 -3.23 6.53 2.65
CA GLU A 46 -3.27 7.08 3.99
C GLU A 46 -1.99 6.71 4.72
N TYR A 47 -1.47 7.70 5.42
CA TYR A 47 -0.26 7.57 6.22
C TYR A 47 -0.48 8.11 7.63
N LEU A 48 0.13 7.45 8.59
CA LEU A 48 0.39 8.00 9.91
C LEU A 48 1.86 8.41 9.96
N ALA A 49 2.12 9.69 10.10
CA ALA A 49 3.45 10.27 10.13
C ALA A 49 3.77 10.82 11.52
N THR A 50 4.99 10.55 12.00
CA THR A 50 5.56 11.23 13.17
C THR A 50 6.64 12.18 12.67
N ILE A 51 6.46 13.45 12.95
CA ILE A 51 7.32 14.55 12.52
C ILE A 51 7.95 15.18 13.78
N GLU A 52 9.25 15.38 13.75
CA GLU A 52 9.95 16.13 14.80
C GLU A 52 10.28 17.51 14.28
N LEU A 53 9.82 18.54 15.01
CA LEU A 53 10.09 19.95 14.78
C LEU A 53 11.38 20.37 15.48
N GLY A 54 11.96 21.51 15.10
CA GLY A 54 13.16 22.07 15.72
C GLY A 54 14.47 21.55 15.13
N LYS A 55 14.40 20.59 14.20
CA LYS A 55 15.58 20.01 13.53
C LYS A 55 15.30 19.80 12.06
N THR A 56 16.37 19.63 11.29
CA THR A 56 16.29 19.28 9.87
C THR A 56 17.08 18.01 9.58
N SER A 57 16.79 17.35 8.45
CA SER A 57 17.56 16.23 7.93
C SER A 57 17.76 16.41 6.42
N ASP A 58 18.93 16.09 5.90
CA ASP A 58 19.24 16.16 4.45
C ASP A 58 18.42 15.18 3.60
N THR A 59 17.94 14.09 4.21
CA THR A 59 17.00 13.15 3.58
C THR A 59 15.54 13.43 3.88
N PHE A 60 15.24 14.44 4.73
CA PHE A 60 13.92 14.75 5.28
C PHE A 60 13.33 13.66 6.18
N ASP A 61 14.14 12.67 6.57
CA ASP A 61 13.77 11.57 7.47
C ASP A 61 14.91 11.22 8.42
N ILE A 62 14.65 10.29 9.33
CA ILE A 62 15.58 9.87 10.39
C ILE A 62 16.86 9.21 9.86
N THR A 63 16.96 8.85 8.60
CA THR A 63 18.12 8.15 8.04
C THR A 63 19.22 9.09 7.57
N GLY A 64 18.93 10.39 7.50
CA GLY A 64 19.88 11.41 7.07
C GLY A 64 20.70 12.04 8.20
N ALA A 65 21.54 12.98 7.83
CA ALA A 65 22.28 13.80 8.77
C ALA A 65 21.33 14.84 9.41
N ILE A 66 21.14 14.72 10.72
CA ILE A 66 20.23 15.58 11.49
C ILE A 66 21.01 16.78 12.01
N THR A 67 20.44 17.98 11.83
CA THR A 67 21.00 19.25 12.25
C THR A 67 19.96 20.04 13.06
N GLU A 68 20.36 20.65 14.16
CA GLU A 68 19.49 21.58 14.93
C GLU A 68 19.11 22.77 14.03
N ALA A 69 17.86 23.17 14.08
CA ALA A 69 17.45 24.42 13.44
C ALA A 69 17.81 25.63 14.28
N GLU A 70 18.14 26.75 13.63
CA GLU A 70 18.51 27.99 14.32
C GLU A 70 17.30 28.74 14.93
N SER A 71 16.18 28.08 15.14
CA SER A 71 14.94 28.69 15.61
C SER A 71 14.58 28.22 17.02
N ASN A 72 14.20 29.17 17.85
CA ASN A 72 13.64 28.92 19.20
C ASN A 72 12.10 29.00 19.19
N THR A 73 11.45 29.05 18.01
CA THR A 73 10.00 29.14 17.88
C THR A 73 9.37 27.83 18.27
N ILE A 74 8.41 27.86 19.18
CA ILE A 74 7.54 26.72 19.49
C ILE A 74 6.16 27.04 18.92
N PRO A 75 5.77 26.45 17.77
CA PRO A 75 4.47 26.74 17.19
C PRO A 75 3.34 26.15 18.03
N SER A 76 2.22 26.85 18.09
CA SER A 76 0.97 26.30 18.65
C SER A 76 0.32 25.28 17.72
N CYS A 77 -0.68 24.56 18.22
CA CYS A 77 -1.46 23.65 17.36
C CYS A 77 -2.21 24.44 16.28
N GLU A 78 -2.69 25.64 16.61
CA GLU A 78 -3.36 26.54 15.66
C GLU A 78 -2.41 27.01 14.55
N ASP A 79 -1.15 27.28 14.86
CA ASP A 79 -0.14 27.63 13.83
C ASP A 79 0.09 26.49 12.85
N ILE A 80 0.13 25.24 13.34
CA ILE A 80 0.27 24.05 12.51
C ILE A 80 -0.94 23.88 11.60
N VAL A 81 -2.15 23.98 12.15
CA VAL A 81 -3.41 23.90 11.38
C VAL A 81 -3.42 24.98 10.29
N HIS A 82 -3.14 26.24 10.68
CA HIS A 82 -3.11 27.36 9.73
C HIS A 82 -2.09 27.13 8.60
N ALA A 83 -0.89 26.70 8.92
CA ALA A 83 0.13 26.39 7.92
C ALA A 83 -0.31 25.29 6.95
N ILE A 84 -0.96 24.21 7.46
CA ILE A 84 -1.45 23.13 6.63
C ILE A 84 -2.57 23.61 5.70
N GLU A 85 -3.56 24.31 6.21
CA GLU A 85 -4.70 24.79 5.43
C GLU A 85 -4.31 25.80 4.36
N GLN A 86 -3.36 26.67 4.65
CA GLN A 86 -2.92 27.70 3.71
C GLN A 86 -2.01 27.18 2.61
N SER A 87 -1.18 26.16 2.90
CA SER A 87 -0.09 25.81 1.99
C SER A 87 -0.09 24.36 1.48
N PHE A 88 -0.85 23.46 2.12
CA PHE A 88 -0.73 22.02 1.84
C PHE A 88 -2.04 21.36 1.48
N LEU A 89 -3.17 21.79 2.00
CA LEU A 89 -4.47 21.20 1.73
C LEU A 89 -4.89 21.44 0.27
N GLY A 90 -5.42 20.40 -0.39
CA GLY A 90 -5.81 20.45 -1.78
C GLY A 90 -4.68 20.13 -2.77
N ASP A 91 -4.84 20.58 -4.01
CA ASP A 91 -3.89 20.33 -5.11
C ASP A 91 -2.72 21.31 -5.07
N ARG A 92 -1.51 20.78 -5.21
CA ARG A 92 -0.29 21.58 -5.21
C ARG A 92 0.82 20.96 -6.05
N LEU A 93 1.77 21.77 -6.47
CA LEU A 93 3.01 21.31 -7.06
C LEU A 93 3.99 20.89 -5.95
N GLN A 94 4.52 19.67 -6.00
CA GLN A 94 5.49 19.16 -5.04
C GLN A 94 6.75 18.68 -5.74
N THR A 95 7.89 19.14 -5.27
CA THR A 95 9.21 18.65 -5.69
C THR A 95 9.55 17.37 -4.94
N PRO A 96 9.91 16.27 -5.63
CA PRO A 96 10.37 15.05 -4.97
C PRO A 96 11.68 15.31 -4.20
N PRO A 97 11.92 14.60 -3.08
CA PRO A 97 13.21 14.71 -2.40
C PRO A 97 14.33 14.17 -3.30
N VAL A 98 15.53 14.74 -3.19
CA VAL A 98 16.72 14.29 -3.93
C VAL A 98 16.98 12.80 -3.68
N TYR A 99 16.87 12.38 -2.42
CA TYR A 99 16.97 10.98 -2.01
C TYR A 99 15.68 10.19 -2.33
N SER A 100 15.33 10.07 -3.62
CA SER A 100 14.16 9.33 -4.09
C SER A 100 14.51 8.25 -5.11
N ALA A 101 13.58 7.30 -5.30
CA ALA A 101 13.70 6.23 -6.31
C ALA A 101 13.43 6.73 -7.73
N LYS A 102 13.10 8.02 -7.94
CA LYS A 102 12.87 8.59 -9.27
C LYS A 102 14.13 8.52 -10.11
N LYS A 103 13.95 8.24 -11.41
CA LYS A 103 15.06 8.12 -12.37
C LYS A 103 15.17 9.39 -13.21
N PHE A 104 16.42 9.80 -13.48
CA PHE A 104 16.80 10.80 -14.44
C PHE A 104 17.91 10.24 -15.34
N GLY A 105 17.73 10.27 -16.66
CA GLY A 105 18.72 9.70 -17.60
C GLY A 105 19.08 8.21 -17.31
N GLY A 106 18.16 7.43 -16.74
CA GLY A 106 18.39 6.02 -16.37
C GLY A 106 18.97 5.79 -14.97
N LYS A 107 19.56 6.80 -14.32
CA LYS A 107 20.07 6.76 -12.93
C LYS A 107 18.97 7.21 -11.95
N ARG A 108 19.01 6.72 -10.71
CA ARG A 108 18.09 7.19 -9.65
C ARG A 108 18.60 8.50 -9.09
N LEU A 109 17.70 9.43 -8.72
CA LEU A 109 18.07 10.71 -8.09
C LEU A 109 18.93 10.51 -6.85
N ARG A 110 18.62 9.53 -6.01
CA ARG A 110 19.42 9.20 -4.80
C ARG A 110 20.87 8.81 -5.12
N ASP A 111 21.11 8.21 -6.29
CA ASP A 111 22.45 7.80 -6.71
C ASP A 111 23.25 9.01 -7.24
N MET A 112 22.59 10.17 -7.42
CA MET A 112 23.15 11.45 -7.86
C MET A 112 23.07 12.53 -6.76
N ALA A 113 22.65 12.18 -5.56
CA ALA A 113 22.32 13.13 -4.49
C ALA A 113 23.51 14.02 -4.06
N THR A 114 24.74 13.55 -4.24
CA THR A 114 25.96 14.32 -3.97
C THR A 114 26.37 15.26 -5.10
N GLU A 115 25.68 15.19 -6.27
CA GLU A 115 25.97 16.09 -7.39
C GLU A 115 25.35 17.47 -7.16
N THR A 116 26.11 18.53 -7.47
CA THR A 116 25.69 19.94 -7.25
C THR A 116 24.37 20.31 -7.89
N HIS A 117 23.96 19.62 -8.96
CA HIS A 117 22.73 19.87 -9.69
C HIS A 117 21.56 18.96 -9.30
N ALA A 118 21.74 18.07 -8.33
CA ALA A 118 20.66 17.18 -7.90
C ALA A 118 19.36 17.89 -7.46
N PRO A 119 19.40 19.03 -6.73
CA PRO A 119 18.21 19.79 -6.41
C PRO A 119 17.49 20.35 -7.64
N ALA A 120 18.22 20.86 -8.65
CA ALA A 120 17.63 21.36 -9.88
C ALA A 120 16.94 20.22 -10.68
N LEU A 121 17.60 19.05 -10.79
CA LEU A 121 17.01 17.86 -11.40
C LEU A 121 15.76 17.35 -10.65
N ALA A 122 15.74 17.47 -9.32
CA ALA A 122 14.55 17.16 -8.53
C ALA A 122 13.40 18.13 -8.84
N ALA A 123 13.70 19.44 -8.98
CA ALA A 123 12.71 20.48 -9.31
C ALA A 123 12.06 20.23 -10.68
N GLU A 124 12.82 19.79 -11.70
CA GLU A 124 12.28 19.40 -13.01
C GLU A 124 11.30 18.22 -12.94
N ARG A 125 11.27 17.48 -11.85
CA ARG A 125 10.36 16.35 -11.59
C ARG A 125 9.21 16.71 -10.66
N ALA A 126 9.04 17.98 -10.36
CA ALA A 126 7.87 18.48 -9.64
C ALA A 126 6.59 18.03 -10.36
N LYS A 127 5.59 17.66 -9.60
CA LYS A 127 4.31 17.22 -10.13
C LYS A 127 3.17 17.65 -9.22
N HIS A 128 1.99 17.74 -9.81
CA HIS A 128 0.76 17.95 -9.06
C HIS A 128 0.47 16.75 -8.18
N VAL A 129 0.18 17.01 -6.93
CA VAL A 129 -0.20 16.07 -5.88
C VAL A 129 -1.24 16.71 -5.00
N THR A 130 -2.08 15.90 -4.36
CA THR A 130 -3.19 16.40 -3.56
C THR A 130 -3.10 15.87 -2.14
N LEU A 131 -3.22 16.73 -1.15
CA LEU A 131 -3.58 16.40 0.22
C LEU A 131 -5.11 16.50 0.33
N TYR A 132 -5.80 15.35 0.42
CA TYR A 132 -7.26 15.30 0.51
C TYR A 132 -7.79 15.58 1.90
N GLU A 133 -7.12 14.99 2.91
CA GLU A 133 -7.53 15.06 4.32
C GLU A 133 -6.30 15.00 5.21
N TYR A 134 -6.39 15.65 6.37
CA TYR A 134 -5.43 15.51 7.46
C TYR A 134 -6.15 15.47 8.81
N GLU A 135 -5.48 14.92 9.81
CA GLU A 135 -5.93 14.90 11.19
C GLU A 135 -4.72 14.90 12.12
N ILE A 136 -4.63 15.89 12.99
CA ILE A 136 -3.63 15.92 14.04
C ILE A 136 -4.05 14.95 15.14
N ILE A 137 -3.32 13.83 15.25
CA ILE A 137 -3.60 12.80 16.26
C ILE A 137 -3.08 13.25 17.63
N SER A 138 -1.89 13.83 17.65
CA SER A 138 -1.34 14.45 18.84
C SER A 138 -0.24 15.44 18.49
N TYR A 139 -0.12 16.45 19.30
CA TYR A 139 0.98 17.42 19.25
C TYR A 139 1.49 17.72 20.65
N ASN A 140 2.74 17.43 20.87
CA ASN A 140 3.50 17.81 22.07
C ASN A 140 4.94 18.11 21.62
N TYR A 141 5.26 19.42 21.52
CA TYR A 141 6.52 19.86 20.96
C TYR A 141 7.72 19.10 21.57
N PRO A 142 8.66 18.61 20.77
CA PRO A 142 8.79 18.81 19.32
C PRO A 142 8.03 17.83 18.44
N THR A 143 7.27 16.89 18.99
CA THR A 143 6.66 15.77 18.26
C THR A 143 5.23 16.08 17.80
N LEU A 144 5.02 15.96 16.48
CA LEU A 144 3.71 16.01 15.83
C LEU A 144 3.39 14.63 15.25
N ILE A 145 2.24 14.03 15.62
CA ILE A 145 1.70 12.83 15.00
C ILE A 145 0.47 13.23 14.18
N ILE A 146 0.51 12.94 12.88
CA ILE A 146 -0.52 13.38 11.94
C ILE A 146 -0.90 12.25 10.98
N ARG A 147 -2.21 12.10 10.73
CA ARG A 147 -2.77 11.28 9.68
C ARG A 147 -2.94 12.12 8.42
N LEU A 148 -2.54 11.58 7.27
CA LEU A 148 -2.60 12.26 5.98
C LEU A 148 -3.22 11.33 4.94
N VAL A 149 -4.23 11.80 4.19
CA VAL A 149 -4.79 11.11 3.02
C VAL A 149 -4.37 11.87 1.77
N VAL A 150 -3.60 11.23 0.91
CA VAL A 150 -2.92 11.88 -0.21
C VAL A 150 -3.07 11.13 -1.51
N SER A 151 -2.84 11.84 -2.62
CA SER A 151 -2.77 11.27 -3.97
C SER A 151 -1.52 10.40 -4.18
N SER A 152 -1.56 9.58 -5.21
CA SER A 152 -0.39 8.82 -5.64
C SER A 152 0.79 9.72 -5.97
N GLY A 153 1.94 9.36 -5.42
CA GLY A 153 3.21 10.05 -5.64
C GLY A 153 3.42 11.30 -4.79
N TYR A 154 2.57 11.55 -3.81
CA TYR A 154 2.82 12.50 -2.75
C TYR A 154 3.99 12.01 -1.88
N TYR A 155 4.93 12.88 -1.59
CA TYR A 155 6.07 12.62 -0.70
C TYR A 155 5.79 13.19 0.69
N ILE A 156 5.54 12.31 1.65
CA ILE A 156 5.28 12.73 3.05
C ILE A 156 6.53 13.35 3.67
N ARG A 157 7.73 12.91 3.27
CA ARG A 157 9.00 13.52 3.70
C ARG A 157 9.12 14.99 3.29
N THR A 158 8.77 15.29 2.04
CA THR A 158 8.73 16.66 1.55
C THR A 158 7.70 17.50 2.31
N PHE A 159 6.49 16.94 2.55
CA PHE A 159 5.48 17.60 3.38
C PHE A 159 6.03 17.98 4.77
N GLY A 160 6.67 17.03 5.48
CA GLY A 160 7.22 17.30 6.82
C GLY A 160 8.28 18.40 6.82
N SER A 161 9.23 18.33 5.88
CA SER A 161 10.29 19.34 5.74
C SER A 161 9.74 20.72 5.38
N GLU A 162 8.81 20.80 4.44
CA GLU A 162 8.18 22.06 4.01
C GLU A 162 7.28 22.65 5.12
N LEU A 163 6.58 21.80 5.90
CA LEU A 163 5.81 22.23 7.06
C LEU A 163 6.72 22.88 8.12
N GLY A 164 7.85 22.23 8.43
CA GLY A 164 8.84 22.81 9.34
C GLY A 164 9.40 24.14 8.85
N THR A 165 9.58 24.28 7.52
CA THR A 165 9.99 25.55 6.91
C THR A 165 8.90 26.62 7.05
N ALA A 166 7.63 26.28 6.79
CA ALA A 166 6.50 27.21 6.92
C ALA A 166 6.29 27.68 8.38
N LEU A 167 6.60 26.81 9.35
CA LEU A 167 6.55 27.14 10.77
C LEU A 167 7.81 27.84 11.27
N GLY A 168 8.86 27.97 10.45
CA GLY A 168 10.13 28.54 10.82
C GLY A 168 10.95 27.71 11.83
N THR A 169 10.66 26.45 11.98
CA THR A 169 11.29 25.57 12.98
C THR A 169 12.23 24.53 12.36
N GLY A 170 12.13 24.27 11.05
CA GLY A 170 12.64 23.02 10.49
C GLY A 170 11.85 21.80 10.98
N ALA A 171 11.86 20.72 10.20
CA ALA A 171 11.26 19.44 10.59
C ALA A 171 11.80 18.29 9.74
N TYR A 172 11.68 17.08 10.29
CA TYR A 172 11.95 15.83 9.56
C TYR A 172 11.06 14.70 10.07
N LEU A 173 10.91 13.63 9.28
CA LEU A 173 10.14 12.47 9.68
C LEU A 173 10.96 11.50 10.52
N THR A 174 10.43 11.14 11.69
CA THR A 174 11.01 10.10 12.56
C THR A 174 10.34 8.74 12.35
N LYS A 175 9.03 8.73 11.96
CA LYS A 175 8.29 7.50 11.65
C LYS A 175 7.26 7.75 10.57
N LEU A 176 7.06 6.74 9.72
CA LEU A 176 6.06 6.76 8.66
C LEU A 176 5.43 5.38 8.50
N ILE A 177 4.11 5.31 8.65
CA ILE A 177 3.35 4.06 8.48
C ILE A 177 2.30 4.30 7.40
N ARG A 178 2.32 3.52 6.32
CA ARG A 178 1.22 3.52 5.36
C ARG A 178 0.11 2.60 5.85
N THR A 179 -1.01 3.19 6.24
CA THR A 179 -2.15 2.49 6.86
C THR A 179 -3.16 2.00 5.84
N ARG A 180 -3.28 2.69 4.66
CA ARG A 180 -4.26 2.34 3.63
C ARG A 180 -3.78 2.68 2.22
N ILE A 181 -4.24 1.91 1.25
CA ILE A 181 -4.20 2.19 -0.20
C ILE A 181 -5.58 1.85 -0.75
N ASN A 182 -6.37 2.84 -1.17
CA ASN A 182 -7.76 2.68 -1.56
C ASN A 182 -8.55 1.88 -0.50
N GLU A 183 -9.15 0.74 -0.87
CA GLU A 183 -9.88 -0.18 0.02
C GLU A 183 -8.99 -1.08 0.88
N TYR A 184 -7.71 -1.23 0.56
CA TYR A 184 -6.79 -2.10 1.31
C TYR A 184 -6.27 -1.40 2.56
N THR A 185 -6.35 -2.07 3.71
CA THR A 185 -5.86 -1.54 4.99
C THR A 185 -4.74 -2.40 5.58
N VAL A 186 -3.90 -1.80 6.40
CA VAL A 186 -2.82 -2.52 7.09
C VAL A 186 -3.37 -3.57 8.05
N ALA A 187 -4.55 -3.36 8.63
CA ALA A 187 -5.20 -4.32 9.52
C ALA A 187 -5.58 -5.63 8.81
N GLN A 188 -5.79 -5.59 7.50
CA GLN A 188 -6.10 -6.75 6.66
C GLN A 188 -4.84 -7.39 6.04
N ALA A 189 -3.68 -6.76 6.20
CA ALA A 189 -2.44 -7.24 5.60
C ALA A 189 -1.92 -8.50 6.31
N LEU A 190 -1.29 -9.36 5.53
CA LEU A 190 -0.50 -10.48 6.07
C LEU A 190 0.84 -9.94 6.55
N ASN A 191 1.30 -10.40 7.72
CA ASN A 191 2.69 -10.22 8.07
C ASN A 191 3.57 -11.08 7.15
N PRO A 192 4.76 -10.61 6.77
CA PRO A 192 5.68 -11.41 5.96
C PRO A 192 5.98 -12.80 6.53
N GLU A 193 5.95 -12.94 7.86
CA GLU A 193 6.18 -14.19 8.60
C GLU A 193 5.02 -15.18 8.45
N ASP A 194 3.77 -14.70 8.33
CA ASP A 194 2.58 -15.53 8.16
C ASP A 194 2.53 -16.18 6.77
N ILE A 195 3.31 -15.67 5.80
CA ILE A 195 3.33 -16.17 4.42
C ILE A 195 3.93 -17.58 4.33
N ASP A 196 4.81 -17.97 5.24
CA ASP A 196 5.52 -19.27 5.21
C ASP A 196 4.91 -20.34 6.12
N GLY A 197 3.89 -20.03 6.94
CA GLY A 197 3.31 -21.02 7.88
C GLY A 197 1.92 -20.70 8.43
N GLY A 198 1.41 -19.49 8.23
CA GLY A 198 0.11 -19.08 8.76
C GLY A 198 -1.07 -19.46 7.86
N ILE A 199 -2.28 -19.44 8.44
CA ILE A 199 -3.52 -19.53 7.68
C ILE A 199 -3.80 -18.16 7.09
N ILE A 200 -4.05 -18.13 5.77
CA ILE A 200 -4.46 -16.96 5.02
C ILE A 200 -5.89 -17.12 4.52
N GLU A 201 -6.54 -16.01 4.23
CA GLU A 201 -7.85 -15.99 3.61
C GLU A 201 -7.76 -15.40 2.21
N THR A 202 -8.36 -16.08 1.25
CA THR A 202 -8.56 -15.53 -0.10
C THR A 202 -10.04 -15.45 -0.42
N THR A 203 -10.49 -14.28 -0.81
CA THR A 203 -11.80 -14.08 -1.42
C THR A 203 -11.64 -14.01 -2.92
N GLY A 204 -12.60 -14.53 -3.67
CA GLY A 204 -12.55 -14.53 -5.11
C GLY A 204 -13.90 -14.39 -5.76
N THR A 205 -13.92 -13.77 -6.95
CA THR A 205 -15.06 -13.75 -7.87
C THR A 205 -14.61 -14.32 -9.21
N ILE A 206 -15.45 -15.14 -9.81
CA ILE A 206 -15.23 -15.78 -11.11
C ILE A 206 -16.44 -15.47 -11.99
N THR A 207 -16.20 -14.91 -13.16
CA THR A 207 -17.23 -14.53 -14.12
C THR A 207 -17.14 -15.36 -15.40
N GLY A 208 -18.26 -15.46 -16.11
CA GLY A 208 -18.38 -16.26 -17.34
C GLY A 208 -19.56 -17.21 -17.28
N ALA A 209 -19.59 -18.24 -18.14
CA ALA A 209 -20.57 -19.32 -18.08
C ALA A 209 -20.14 -20.32 -16.98
N VAL A 210 -20.37 -19.95 -15.72
CA VAL A 210 -19.85 -20.66 -14.53
C VAL A 210 -20.95 -21.19 -13.61
N GLN A 211 -22.21 -20.79 -13.82
CA GLN A 211 -23.35 -21.30 -13.06
C GLN A 211 -24.06 -22.45 -13.79
N GLY A 212 -24.78 -23.31 -13.04
CA GLY A 212 -25.54 -24.45 -13.60
C GLY A 212 -24.71 -25.69 -13.94
N ILE A 213 -23.38 -25.64 -13.81
CA ILE A 213 -22.45 -26.70 -14.22
C ILE A 213 -21.71 -27.34 -13.02
N GLY A 214 -22.20 -27.16 -11.80
CA GLY A 214 -21.58 -27.74 -10.60
C GLY A 214 -20.33 -27.04 -10.10
N PHE A 215 -20.04 -25.82 -10.54
CA PHE A 215 -18.80 -25.10 -10.20
C PHE A 215 -18.59 -24.94 -8.69
N ARG A 216 -19.63 -24.61 -7.91
CA ARG A 216 -19.54 -24.49 -6.46
C ARG A 216 -19.14 -25.81 -5.79
N TYR A 217 -19.72 -26.93 -6.24
CA TYR A 217 -19.37 -28.27 -5.74
C TYR A 217 -17.96 -28.68 -6.17
N PHE A 218 -17.51 -28.28 -7.34
CA PHE A 218 -16.13 -28.45 -7.79
C PHE A 218 -15.16 -27.72 -6.85
N LEU A 219 -15.45 -26.48 -6.47
CA LEU A 219 -14.64 -25.73 -5.50
C LEU A 219 -14.64 -26.43 -4.14
N GLN A 220 -15.78 -26.89 -3.65
CA GLN A 220 -15.92 -27.59 -2.38
C GLN A 220 -15.10 -28.88 -2.34
N GLU A 221 -15.22 -29.72 -3.36
CA GLU A 221 -14.49 -30.97 -3.47
C GLU A 221 -12.98 -30.78 -3.42
N HIS A 222 -12.48 -29.81 -4.17
CA HIS A 222 -11.05 -29.48 -4.21
C HIS A 222 -10.58 -28.81 -2.92
N ALA A 223 -11.41 -27.99 -2.29
CA ALA A 223 -11.12 -27.41 -0.99
C ALA A 223 -10.94 -28.50 0.08
N HIS A 224 -11.85 -29.47 0.16
CA HIS A 224 -11.74 -30.59 1.08
C HIS A 224 -10.46 -31.42 0.83
N LYS A 225 -10.15 -31.75 -0.43
CA LYS A 225 -8.91 -32.47 -0.78
C LYS A 225 -7.63 -31.72 -0.39
N LEU A 226 -7.70 -30.41 -0.35
CA LEU A 226 -6.57 -29.56 0.00
C LEU A 226 -6.55 -29.10 1.47
N GLY A 227 -7.54 -29.52 2.28
CA GLY A 227 -7.66 -29.08 3.69
C GLY A 227 -7.93 -27.59 3.82
N ILE A 228 -8.76 -27.04 2.93
CA ILE A 228 -9.17 -25.64 2.88
C ILE A 228 -10.60 -25.53 3.41
N SER A 229 -10.81 -24.60 4.33
CA SER A 229 -12.13 -24.22 4.84
C SER A 229 -12.65 -22.98 4.08
N GLY A 230 -13.96 -22.85 3.94
CA GLY A 230 -14.48 -21.69 3.21
C GLY A 230 -15.95 -21.75 2.84
N THR A 231 -16.31 -20.90 1.88
CA THR A 231 -17.65 -20.85 1.33
C THR A 231 -17.62 -20.56 -0.16
N ALA A 232 -18.60 -21.05 -0.92
CA ALA A 232 -18.84 -20.61 -2.29
C ALA A 232 -20.34 -20.42 -2.54
N GLN A 233 -20.69 -19.37 -3.29
CA GLN A 233 -22.06 -19.00 -3.60
C GLN A 233 -22.20 -18.44 -5.03
N ASN A 234 -23.37 -18.62 -5.60
CA ASN A 234 -23.76 -17.92 -6.82
C ASN A 234 -24.16 -16.49 -6.51
N LEU A 235 -23.77 -15.55 -7.36
CA LEU A 235 -24.25 -14.19 -7.31
C LEU A 235 -25.36 -13.96 -8.36
N SER A 236 -26.17 -12.94 -8.15
CA SER A 236 -27.31 -12.60 -9.04
C SER A 236 -26.88 -12.11 -10.43
N ASP A 237 -25.63 -11.67 -10.58
CA ASP A 237 -25.02 -11.25 -11.84
C ASP A 237 -24.50 -12.41 -12.71
N GLY A 238 -24.71 -13.67 -12.28
CA GLY A 238 -24.22 -14.86 -12.97
C GLY A 238 -22.82 -15.30 -12.57
N SER A 239 -22.12 -14.54 -11.75
CA SER A 239 -20.80 -14.88 -11.24
C SER A 239 -20.86 -15.84 -10.04
N ILE A 240 -19.71 -16.38 -9.66
CA ILE A 240 -19.51 -17.15 -8.43
C ILE A 240 -18.55 -16.38 -7.54
N SER A 241 -18.91 -16.25 -6.27
CA SER A 241 -17.98 -15.78 -5.26
C SER A 241 -17.59 -16.91 -4.30
N PHE A 242 -16.36 -16.82 -3.76
CA PHE A 242 -15.89 -17.73 -2.73
C PHE A 242 -15.02 -17.02 -1.70
N ARG A 243 -14.94 -17.63 -0.53
CA ARG A 243 -14.00 -17.31 0.54
C ARG A 243 -13.30 -18.60 0.94
N ALA A 244 -11.97 -18.63 0.94
CA ALA A 244 -11.17 -19.82 1.18
C ALA A 244 -10.08 -19.52 2.21
N GLN A 245 -9.94 -20.36 3.22
CA GLN A 245 -8.91 -20.26 4.26
C GLN A 245 -8.05 -21.51 4.30
N GLY A 246 -6.73 -21.34 4.34
CA GLY A 246 -5.75 -22.41 4.38
C GLY A 246 -4.32 -21.89 4.34
N HIS A 247 -3.34 -22.78 4.36
CA HIS A 247 -1.95 -22.37 4.17
C HIS A 247 -1.70 -21.90 2.72
N LEU A 248 -0.79 -20.96 2.54
CA LEU A 248 -0.54 -20.31 1.25
C LEU A 248 -0.33 -21.30 0.10
N GLN A 249 0.37 -22.42 0.33
CA GLN A 249 0.60 -23.44 -0.71
C GLN A 249 -0.69 -24.16 -1.12
N GLN A 250 -1.58 -24.43 -0.17
CA GLN A 250 -2.90 -25.04 -0.42
C GLN A 250 -3.79 -24.08 -1.18
N ILE A 251 -3.86 -22.82 -0.73
CA ILE A 251 -4.59 -21.74 -1.41
C ILE A 251 -4.08 -21.54 -2.84
N ALA A 252 -2.76 -21.52 -3.06
CA ALA A 252 -2.19 -21.37 -4.40
C ALA A 252 -2.63 -22.50 -5.37
N LYS A 253 -2.67 -23.75 -4.88
CA LYS A 253 -3.20 -24.90 -5.64
C LYS A 253 -4.70 -24.75 -5.91
N PHE A 254 -5.46 -24.40 -4.88
CA PHE A 254 -6.91 -24.19 -5.00
C PHE A 254 -7.24 -23.11 -6.03
N LEU A 255 -6.54 -21.97 -6.00
CA LEU A 255 -6.75 -20.90 -6.99
C LEU A 255 -6.38 -21.32 -8.41
N THR A 256 -5.41 -22.22 -8.58
CA THR A 256 -5.08 -22.77 -9.90
C THR A 256 -6.24 -23.60 -10.43
N LEU A 257 -6.86 -24.44 -9.60
CA LEU A 257 -8.04 -25.24 -9.96
C LEU A 257 -9.27 -24.34 -10.19
N ALA A 258 -9.49 -23.35 -9.33
CA ALA A 258 -10.58 -22.39 -9.48
C ALA A 258 -10.53 -21.61 -10.80
N LYS A 259 -9.33 -21.35 -11.34
CA LYS A 259 -9.14 -20.72 -12.67
C LYS A 259 -9.41 -21.66 -13.83
N GLN A 260 -9.35 -22.96 -13.62
CA GLN A 260 -9.67 -23.95 -14.64
C GLN A 260 -11.16 -24.25 -14.66
N GLY A 261 -11.79 -24.31 -13.49
CA GLY A 261 -13.18 -24.74 -13.31
C GLY A 261 -13.42 -26.21 -13.64
N PRO A 262 -14.66 -26.68 -13.47
CA PRO A 262 -15.09 -28.00 -13.92
C PRO A 262 -15.15 -28.07 -15.45
N GLU A 263 -15.29 -29.31 -15.99
CA GLU A 263 -15.53 -29.53 -17.40
C GLU A 263 -16.78 -28.77 -17.86
N GLY A 264 -16.67 -28.09 -19.00
CA GLY A 264 -17.73 -27.24 -19.55
C GLY A 264 -17.75 -25.79 -18.98
N ALA A 265 -16.88 -25.42 -18.06
CA ALA A 265 -16.77 -24.05 -17.59
C ALA A 265 -16.13 -23.16 -18.67
N HIS A 266 -16.73 -22.00 -18.89
CA HIS A 266 -16.11 -20.91 -19.65
C HIS A 266 -15.91 -19.72 -18.71
N ILE A 267 -14.65 -19.44 -18.37
CA ILE A 267 -14.28 -18.36 -17.44
C ILE A 267 -13.81 -17.17 -18.25
N ASP A 268 -14.55 -16.06 -18.18
CA ASP A 268 -14.19 -14.80 -18.83
C ASP A 268 -13.14 -14.07 -18.03
N ASP A 269 -13.37 -13.95 -16.71
CA ASP A 269 -12.46 -13.25 -15.80
C ASP A 269 -12.51 -13.83 -14.38
N HIS A 270 -11.49 -13.46 -13.58
CA HIS A 270 -11.40 -13.82 -12.17
C HIS A 270 -10.64 -12.74 -11.40
N HIS A 271 -11.12 -12.44 -10.19
CA HIS A 271 -10.49 -11.51 -9.27
C HIS A 271 -10.29 -12.17 -7.91
N PHE A 272 -9.05 -12.17 -7.37
CA PHE A 272 -8.71 -12.80 -6.10
C PHE A 272 -7.92 -11.87 -5.21
N ILE A 273 -8.35 -11.74 -3.96
CA ILE A 273 -7.71 -10.91 -2.93
C ILE A 273 -7.36 -11.82 -1.75
N THR A 274 -6.09 -11.78 -1.32
CA THR A 274 -5.61 -12.54 -0.17
C THR A 274 -5.26 -11.60 0.98
N ARG A 275 -5.72 -11.95 2.19
CA ARG A 275 -5.58 -11.14 3.39
C ARG A 275 -5.48 -12.01 4.64
N LYS A 276 -5.27 -11.39 5.80
CA LYS A 276 -5.40 -12.03 7.10
C LYS A 276 -6.85 -12.50 7.30
N PRO A 277 -7.09 -13.73 7.81
CA PRO A 277 -8.45 -14.20 8.03
C PRO A 277 -9.16 -13.38 9.12
N VAL A 278 -10.45 -13.11 8.89
CA VAL A 278 -11.35 -12.54 9.90
C VAL A 278 -12.14 -13.70 10.50
N GLY A 279 -11.62 -14.27 11.59
CA GLY A 279 -12.13 -15.51 12.18
C GLY A 279 -11.74 -16.76 11.38
N LEU A 280 -11.73 -17.92 12.03
CA LEU A 280 -11.41 -19.19 11.40
C LEU A 280 -12.69 -19.93 10.99
N LEU A 281 -12.68 -20.46 9.78
CA LEU A 281 -13.69 -21.35 9.24
C LEU A 281 -13.24 -22.80 9.46
N THR A 282 -14.18 -23.71 9.70
CA THR A 282 -13.89 -25.11 10.03
C THR A 282 -14.16 -26.07 8.89
N ASP A 283 -14.97 -25.68 7.92
CA ASP A 283 -15.37 -26.51 6.78
C ASP A 283 -15.54 -25.66 5.52
N PHE A 284 -15.72 -26.28 4.36
CA PHE A 284 -16.04 -25.60 3.10
C PHE A 284 -17.48 -25.91 2.70
N THR A 285 -18.32 -24.87 2.75
CA THR A 285 -19.77 -24.96 2.48
C THR A 285 -20.16 -24.22 1.18
N VAL A 286 -21.26 -24.66 0.57
CA VAL A 286 -21.81 -24.04 -0.65
C VAL A 286 -23.26 -23.58 -0.42
N PHE A 287 -23.59 -22.41 -0.97
CA PHE A 287 -24.91 -21.78 -0.85
C PHE A 287 -25.54 -21.53 -2.22
#